data_ffc3783372a09057d11954b173a06826
#
_entry.id   ffc3783372a09057d11954b173a06826
#
_cell.length_a   1.000
_cell.length_b   1.000
_cell.length_c   1.000
_cell.angle_alpha   90.00
_cell.angle_beta   90.00
_cell.angle_gamma   90.00
#
_symmetry.space_group_name_H-M   'P 1'
#
loop_
_entity.id
_entity.type
_entity.pdbx_description
1 polymer ?
#
loop_
_entity_poly.entity_id
_entity_poly.type
_entity_poly.pdbx_seq_one_letter_code
_entity_poly.pdbx_strand_id
1 'polypeptide(L)'
;FETDYFKSYYDVLAGSYPKNEKELVLVVDKYNQVDTSILEALGFSADSKNINFDSMIGTEYKLIYNDDYYTQSGKYFTVNGDTTNLENLYNNKSAVTLKISGIIRIKEDANVSNLSTGIVYSDQLAQDFIENAKNSKIVLAQKEAKYNVMNGNLLTEKTSTTTAAVHPTPNMTTNITPNIETKDDVLASLGATSSPTSISIYPVNFEAKDNITNYLDDWNKKLKEEDQIVYTDMASMITSLTGNIMDGITIVLVAFAGISLVVSMIMIGIIIYISVLERTKEIGVLRALGARKKDITRVFNAETFIIGFCSGGLGIAIT
;
A
#
# COMPACT_ATOMS: atom_id res chain seq x y z
N PHE A 1 -0.70 -11.38 -19.85
CA PHE A 1 -0.64 -9.91 -19.70
C PHE A 1 -1.80 -9.28 -20.47
N GLU A 2 -2.76 -8.66 -19.79
CA GLU A 2 -3.72 -7.75 -20.42
C GLU A 2 -2.98 -6.46 -20.79
N THR A 3 -2.58 -6.37 -22.05
CA THR A 3 -1.69 -5.32 -22.54
C THR A 3 -2.21 -3.90 -22.32
N ASP A 4 -3.52 -3.68 -22.34
CA ASP A 4 -4.09 -2.34 -22.20
C ASP A 4 -4.01 -1.80 -20.76
N TYR A 5 -4.15 -2.67 -19.76
CA TYR A 5 -3.94 -2.31 -18.36
C TYR A 5 -2.50 -1.89 -18.12
N PHE A 6 -1.53 -2.71 -18.53
CA PHE A 6 -0.12 -2.38 -18.30
C PHE A 6 0.33 -1.14 -19.06
N LYS A 7 -0.15 -0.92 -20.30
CA LYS A 7 0.13 0.29 -21.07
C LYS A 7 -0.35 1.57 -20.39
N SER A 8 -1.38 1.51 -19.58
CA SER A 8 -1.87 2.69 -18.84
C SER A 8 -0.96 3.08 -17.67
N TYR A 9 -0.23 2.12 -17.08
CA TYR A 9 0.60 2.35 -15.89
C TYR A 9 2.10 2.28 -16.13
N TYR A 10 2.56 1.69 -17.23
CA TYR A 10 3.98 1.46 -17.49
C TYR A 10 4.39 1.99 -18.88
N ASP A 11 5.64 2.48 -18.94
CA ASP A 11 6.32 2.84 -20.18
C ASP A 11 7.30 1.72 -20.56
N VAL A 12 7.43 1.44 -21.86
CA VAL A 12 8.46 0.53 -22.37
C VAL A 12 9.73 1.33 -22.62
N LEU A 13 10.81 1.00 -21.90
CA LEU A 13 12.11 1.64 -22.05
C LEU A 13 12.94 0.96 -23.16
N ALA A 14 12.83 -0.37 -23.29
CA ALA A 14 13.49 -1.15 -24.33
C ALA A 14 12.66 -2.39 -24.69
N GLY A 15 12.74 -2.85 -25.93
CA GLY A 15 12.03 -4.04 -26.40
C GLY A 15 10.52 -3.83 -26.56
N SER A 16 9.73 -4.79 -26.10
CA SER A 16 8.26 -4.77 -26.18
C SER A 16 7.61 -5.51 -25.02
N TYR A 17 6.29 -5.28 -24.82
CA TYR A 17 5.50 -6.12 -23.91
C TYR A 17 5.52 -7.60 -24.35
N PRO A 18 5.42 -8.54 -23.39
CA PRO A 18 5.36 -9.97 -23.67
C PRO A 18 4.21 -10.32 -24.62
N LYS A 19 4.47 -11.21 -25.56
CA LYS A 19 3.49 -11.71 -26.53
C LYS A 19 3.04 -13.14 -26.24
N ASN A 20 3.80 -13.84 -25.43
CA ASN A 20 3.53 -15.23 -25.02
C ASN A 20 4.08 -15.50 -23.61
N GLU A 21 3.76 -16.65 -23.06
CA GLU A 21 4.10 -17.08 -21.70
C GLU A 21 5.60 -17.27 -21.44
N LYS A 22 6.41 -17.40 -22.51
CA LYS A 22 7.87 -17.63 -22.40
C LYS A 22 8.68 -16.33 -22.41
N GLU A 23 8.00 -15.21 -22.52
CA GLU A 23 8.64 -13.91 -22.51
C GLU A 23 8.59 -13.28 -21.12
N LEU A 24 9.75 -12.80 -20.68
CA LEU A 24 9.97 -12.14 -19.40
C LEU A 24 10.06 -10.63 -19.59
N VAL A 25 9.72 -9.89 -18.55
CA VAL A 25 9.87 -8.44 -18.49
C VAL A 25 10.68 -8.06 -17.26
N LEU A 26 11.65 -7.17 -17.44
CA LEU A 26 12.32 -6.52 -16.33
C LEU A 26 11.57 -5.23 -15.97
N VAL A 27 11.13 -5.11 -14.72
CA VAL A 27 10.50 -3.90 -14.19
C VAL A 27 11.55 -3.10 -13.44
N VAL A 28 11.70 -1.83 -13.80
CA VAL A 28 12.55 -0.88 -13.08
C VAL A 28 11.69 0.15 -12.35
N ASP A 29 12.27 0.84 -11.38
CA ASP A 29 11.60 1.90 -10.65
C ASP A 29 11.43 3.17 -11.51
N LYS A 30 10.78 4.20 -10.95
CA LYS A 30 10.57 5.49 -11.64
C LYS A 30 11.86 6.23 -11.99
N TYR A 31 12.97 5.86 -11.39
CA TYR A 31 14.30 6.44 -11.65
C TYR A 31 15.17 5.58 -12.58
N ASN A 32 14.58 4.57 -13.23
CA ASN A 32 15.26 3.57 -14.05
C ASN A 32 16.29 2.73 -13.26
N GLN A 33 16.02 2.48 -11.99
CA GLN A 33 16.87 1.70 -11.11
C GLN A 33 16.29 0.31 -10.87
N VAL A 34 17.16 -0.65 -10.69
CA VAL A 34 16.87 -2.01 -10.26
C VAL A 34 17.93 -2.44 -9.26
N ASP A 35 17.57 -3.32 -8.33
CA ASP A 35 18.50 -3.83 -7.35
C ASP A 35 19.69 -4.55 -8.03
N THR A 36 20.92 -4.28 -7.54
CA THR A 36 22.14 -4.88 -8.07
C THR A 36 22.13 -6.40 -7.98
N SER A 37 21.53 -6.95 -6.92
CA SER A 37 21.38 -8.40 -6.75
C SER A 37 20.56 -9.06 -7.86
N ILE A 38 19.56 -8.33 -8.39
CA ILE A 38 18.76 -8.80 -9.54
C ILE A 38 19.61 -8.81 -10.81
N LEU A 39 20.42 -7.76 -11.03
CA LEU A 39 21.32 -7.71 -12.20
C LEU A 39 22.35 -8.83 -12.16
N GLU A 40 22.97 -9.05 -11.01
CA GLU A 40 23.94 -10.14 -10.81
C GLU A 40 23.30 -11.50 -11.01
N ALA A 41 22.10 -11.72 -10.47
CA ALA A 41 21.34 -12.97 -10.68
C ALA A 41 21.00 -13.21 -12.15
N LEU A 42 20.82 -12.15 -12.93
CA LEU A 42 20.58 -12.22 -14.38
C LEU A 42 21.87 -12.34 -15.20
N GLY A 43 23.05 -12.31 -14.56
CA GLY A 43 24.35 -12.41 -15.21
C GLY A 43 24.87 -11.08 -15.80
N PHE A 44 24.30 -9.95 -15.39
CA PHE A 44 24.76 -8.62 -15.80
C PHE A 44 25.68 -8.01 -14.75
N SER A 45 26.63 -7.16 -15.19
CA SER A 45 27.52 -6.47 -14.27
C SER A 45 26.79 -5.39 -13.47
N ALA A 46 26.92 -5.41 -12.14
CA ALA A 46 26.40 -4.41 -11.23
C ALA A 46 27.32 -3.19 -11.06
N ASP A 47 28.56 -3.24 -11.59
CA ASP A 47 29.56 -2.19 -11.42
C ASP A 47 29.35 -0.97 -12.34
N SER A 48 28.43 -1.04 -13.30
CA SER A 48 28.19 0.04 -14.25
C SER A 48 27.18 1.04 -13.69
N LYS A 49 27.57 2.32 -13.63
CA LYS A 49 26.67 3.43 -13.26
C LYS A 49 25.53 3.64 -14.28
N ASN A 50 25.68 3.11 -15.47
CA ASN A 50 24.69 3.19 -16.55
C ASN A 50 24.42 1.79 -17.11
N ILE A 51 23.18 1.37 -17.00
CA ILE A 51 22.71 0.10 -17.55
C ILE A 51 22.26 0.33 -18.99
N ASN A 52 22.80 -0.45 -19.93
CA ASN A 52 22.28 -0.47 -21.30
C ASN A 52 21.15 -1.48 -21.41
N PHE A 53 19.92 -1.00 -21.34
CA PHE A 53 18.72 -1.83 -21.42
C PHE A 53 18.58 -2.58 -22.73
N ASP A 54 19.01 -2.00 -23.87
CA ASP A 54 18.92 -2.67 -25.17
C ASP A 54 19.77 -3.93 -25.22
N SER A 55 20.89 -3.96 -24.52
CA SER A 55 21.76 -5.14 -24.46
C SER A 55 21.17 -6.31 -23.68
N MET A 56 20.16 -6.06 -22.86
CA MET A 56 19.47 -7.09 -22.06
C MET A 56 18.35 -7.78 -22.85
N ILE A 57 17.84 -7.10 -23.89
CA ILE A 57 16.75 -7.66 -24.71
C ILE A 57 17.26 -8.86 -25.51
N GLY A 58 16.49 -9.93 -25.43
CA GLY A 58 16.81 -11.17 -26.13
C GLY A 58 17.68 -12.13 -25.32
N THR A 59 18.14 -11.76 -24.13
CA THR A 59 18.85 -12.70 -23.25
C THR A 59 17.95 -13.87 -22.90
N GLU A 60 18.49 -15.08 -23.02
CA GLU A 60 17.78 -16.33 -22.83
C GLU A 60 18.13 -16.98 -21.50
N TYR A 61 17.14 -17.50 -20.83
CA TYR A 61 17.23 -18.29 -19.60
C TYR A 61 16.53 -19.63 -19.79
N LYS A 62 16.84 -20.58 -18.92
CA LYS A 62 16.21 -21.89 -18.94
C LYS A 62 15.43 -22.11 -17.66
N LEU A 63 14.14 -22.42 -17.79
CA LEU A 63 13.32 -22.94 -16.71
C LEU A 63 13.51 -24.45 -16.68
N ILE A 64 14.00 -24.94 -15.54
CA ILE A 64 14.28 -26.37 -15.32
C ILE A 64 13.17 -26.91 -14.41
N TYR A 65 12.54 -28.00 -14.82
CA TYR A 65 11.52 -28.66 -14.03
C TYR A 65 12.11 -29.52 -12.89
N ASN A 66 11.32 -29.79 -11.86
CA ASN A 66 11.76 -30.49 -10.67
C ASN A 66 12.42 -31.85 -10.94
N ASP A 67 11.86 -32.64 -11.86
CA ASP A 67 12.38 -33.98 -12.15
C ASP A 67 13.75 -33.98 -12.83
N ASP A 68 14.14 -32.87 -13.46
CA ASP A 68 15.48 -32.65 -14.00
C ASP A 68 16.41 -31.98 -12.99
N TYR A 69 15.85 -31.11 -12.12
CA TYR A 69 16.62 -30.32 -11.16
C TYR A 69 16.99 -31.12 -9.91
N TYR A 70 16.11 -32.02 -9.45
CA TYR A 70 16.34 -32.83 -8.25
C TYR A 70 16.64 -34.27 -8.61
N THR A 71 17.67 -34.85 -7.97
CA THR A 71 18.02 -36.27 -8.09
C THR A 71 17.69 -37.00 -6.81
N GLN A 72 17.01 -38.13 -6.94
CA GLN A 72 16.67 -38.98 -5.81
C GLN A 72 17.84 -39.86 -5.38
N SER A 73 18.17 -39.83 -4.10
CA SER A 73 19.15 -40.70 -3.46
C SER A 73 18.52 -41.43 -2.27
N GLY A 74 18.12 -42.68 -2.47
CA GLY A 74 17.35 -43.41 -1.48
C GLY A 74 15.99 -42.76 -1.22
N LYS A 75 15.76 -42.31 0.04
CA LYS A 75 14.52 -41.61 0.43
C LYS A 75 14.65 -40.08 0.39
N TYR A 76 15.81 -39.56 0.04
CA TYR A 76 16.10 -38.13 0.00
C TYR A 76 16.28 -37.64 -1.43
N PHE A 77 16.17 -36.34 -1.60
CA PHE A 77 16.43 -35.64 -2.85
C PHE A 77 17.53 -34.61 -2.66
N THR A 78 18.38 -34.49 -3.65
CA THR A 78 19.47 -33.49 -3.70
C THR A 78 19.41 -32.71 -5.00
N VAL A 79 19.84 -31.45 -4.96
CA VAL A 79 19.93 -30.62 -6.18
C VAL A 79 21.07 -31.12 -7.05
N ASN A 80 20.84 -31.20 -8.36
CA ASN A 80 21.87 -31.46 -9.37
C ASN A 80 22.74 -30.19 -9.55
N GLY A 81 23.54 -29.82 -8.54
CA GLY A 81 24.18 -28.51 -8.43
C GLY A 81 25.66 -28.47 -8.75
N ASP A 82 26.24 -29.49 -9.42
CA ASP A 82 27.62 -29.46 -9.92
C ASP A 82 27.67 -28.61 -11.22
N THR A 83 28.74 -27.81 -11.40
CA THR A 83 28.93 -26.95 -12.58
C THR A 83 28.83 -27.72 -13.92
N THR A 84 29.28 -28.96 -13.95
CA THR A 84 29.14 -29.88 -15.11
C THR A 84 27.67 -30.25 -15.37
N ASN A 85 26.88 -30.35 -14.31
CA ASN A 85 25.45 -30.66 -14.41
C ASN A 85 24.63 -29.45 -14.81
N LEU A 86 25.03 -28.22 -14.48
CA LEU A 86 24.32 -27.00 -14.90
C LEU A 86 24.34 -26.85 -16.42
N GLU A 87 25.45 -27.15 -17.08
CA GLU A 87 25.53 -27.13 -18.54
C GLU A 87 24.62 -28.20 -19.17
N ASN A 88 24.56 -29.40 -18.60
CA ASN A 88 23.68 -30.47 -19.04
C ASN A 88 22.20 -30.07 -18.81
N LEU A 89 21.86 -29.43 -17.68
CA LEU A 89 20.52 -28.95 -17.39
C LEU A 89 20.10 -27.84 -18.37
N TYR A 90 21.02 -26.92 -18.67
CA TYR A 90 20.78 -25.85 -19.64
C TYR A 90 20.49 -26.37 -21.04
N ASN A 91 21.19 -27.41 -21.46
CA ASN A 91 21.06 -28.05 -22.78
C ASN A 91 19.99 -29.16 -22.81
N ASN A 92 19.28 -29.39 -21.68
CA ASN A 92 18.24 -30.41 -21.62
C ASN A 92 17.06 -30.04 -22.53
N LYS A 93 16.56 -31.01 -23.28
CA LYS A 93 15.41 -30.85 -24.20
C LYS A 93 14.10 -30.50 -23.48
N SER A 94 13.97 -30.89 -22.21
CA SER A 94 12.81 -30.57 -21.39
C SER A 94 12.83 -29.14 -20.81
N ALA A 95 14.02 -28.49 -20.83
CA ALA A 95 14.16 -27.13 -20.33
C ALA A 95 13.41 -26.12 -21.21
N VAL A 96 12.56 -25.31 -20.59
CA VAL A 96 11.82 -24.26 -21.31
C VAL A 96 12.69 -23.03 -21.48
N THR A 97 12.85 -22.57 -22.72
CA THR A 97 13.59 -21.32 -22.98
C THR A 97 12.72 -20.12 -22.71
N LEU A 98 13.16 -19.27 -21.81
CA LEU A 98 12.57 -17.98 -21.48
C LEU A 98 13.45 -16.87 -22.04
N LYS A 99 12.85 -15.73 -22.43
CA LYS A 99 13.56 -14.63 -23.06
C LYS A 99 13.10 -13.29 -22.50
N ILE A 100 14.04 -12.40 -22.19
CA ILE A 100 13.68 -11.01 -21.88
C ILE A 100 13.18 -10.33 -23.15
N SER A 101 11.90 -9.97 -23.18
CA SER A 101 11.26 -9.30 -24.32
C SER A 101 11.21 -7.79 -24.16
N GLY A 102 11.19 -7.29 -22.92
CA GLY A 102 11.08 -5.87 -22.65
C GLY A 102 11.54 -5.45 -21.27
N ILE A 103 11.82 -4.17 -21.17
CA ILE A 103 12.10 -3.49 -19.92
C ILE A 103 11.09 -2.37 -19.78
N ILE A 104 10.36 -2.36 -18.66
CA ILE A 104 9.27 -1.42 -18.40
C ILE A 104 9.51 -0.64 -17.12
N ARG A 105 9.01 0.57 -17.10
CA ARG A 105 9.08 1.50 -15.97
C ARG A 105 7.68 1.95 -15.60
N ILE A 106 7.41 2.11 -14.30
CA ILE A 106 6.18 2.78 -13.87
C ILE A 106 6.17 4.24 -14.35
N LYS A 107 5.04 4.71 -14.88
CA LYS A 107 4.87 6.10 -15.31
C LYS A 107 4.98 7.06 -14.13
N GLU A 108 5.48 8.28 -14.37
CA GLU A 108 5.67 9.28 -13.33
C GLU A 108 4.37 9.73 -12.65
N ASP A 109 3.27 9.71 -13.38
CA ASP A 109 1.93 10.07 -12.93
C ASP A 109 1.16 8.89 -12.31
N ALA A 110 1.68 7.68 -12.38
CA ALA A 110 1.07 6.52 -11.78
C ALA A 110 1.31 6.50 -10.26
N ASN A 111 0.23 6.53 -9.49
CA ASN A 111 0.29 6.56 -8.02
C ASN A 111 0.46 5.17 -7.39
N VAL A 112 0.26 4.10 -8.15
CA VAL A 112 0.29 2.72 -7.66
C VAL A 112 1.10 1.86 -8.62
N SER A 113 2.12 1.16 -8.09
CA SER A 113 2.83 0.12 -8.81
C SER A 113 2.22 -1.24 -8.46
N ASN A 114 1.68 -1.93 -9.46
CA ASN A 114 1.13 -3.28 -9.29
C ASN A 114 2.17 -4.37 -9.50
N LEU A 115 3.35 -4.01 -10.01
CA LEU A 115 4.48 -4.90 -10.18
C LEU A 115 5.64 -4.43 -9.30
N SER A 116 6.29 -5.37 -8.65
CA SER A 116 7.56 -5.11 -7.97
C SER A 116 8.69 -4.96 -8.99
N THR A 117 9.73 -4.19 -8.65
CA THR A 117 10.96 -4.14 -9.44
C THR A 117 11.61 -5.52 -9.51
N GLY A 118 12.11 -5.90 -10.69
CA GLY A 118 12.71 -7.20 -10.95
C GLY A 118 12.09 -7.92 -12.14
N ILE A 119 12.36 -9.20 -12.25
CA ILE A 119 11.81 -10.03 -13.33
C ILE A 119 10.37 -10.39 -13.06
N VAL A 120 9.53 -10.12 -14.03
CA VAL A 120 8.10 -10.46 -14.03
C VAL A 120 7.84 -11.44 -15.20
N TYR A 121 7.03 -12.45 -14.91
CA TYR A 121 6.59 -13.47 -15.84
C TYR A 121 5.06 -13.61 -15.82
N SER A 122 4.51 -14.31 -16.81
CA SER A 122 3.07 -14.51 -16.91
C SER A 122 2.55 -15.49 -15.86
N ASP A 123 1.30 -15.34 -15.46
CA ASP A 123 0.58 -16.31 -14.62
C ASP A 123 0.46 -17.67 -15.32
N GLN A 124 0.32 -17.72 -16.65
CA GLN A 124 0.29 -18.96 -17.40
C GLN A 124 1.60 -19.76 -17.21
N LEU A 125 2.77 -19.11 -17.30
CA LEU A 125 4.05 -19.76 -17.04
C LEU A 125 4.12 -20.33 -15.62
N ALA A 126 3.61 -19.57 -14.64
CA ALA A 126 3.56 -20.05 -13.26
C ALA A 126 2.63 -21.26 -13.11
N GLN A 127 1.45 -21.24 -13.73
CA GLN A 127 0.50 -22.35 -13.68
C GLN A 127 1.06 -23.60 -14.34
N ASP A 128 1.70 -23.48 -15.51
CA ASP A 128 2.34 -24.60 -16.21
C ASP A 128 3.45 -25.23 -15.36
N PHE A 129 4.26 -24.39 -14.69
CA PHE A 129 5.27 -24.88 -13.75
C PHE A 129 4.66 -25.61 -12.56
N ILE A 130 3.62 -25.06 -11.94
CA ILE A 130 2.93 -25.66 -10.80
C ILE A 130 2.30 -27.00 -11.17
N GLU A 131 1.67 -27.08 -12.33
CA GLU A 131 1.06 -28.31 -12.81
C GLU A 131 2.12 -29.41 -13.03
N ASN A 132 3.24 -29.05 -13.64
CA ASN A 132 4.37 -29.96 -13.78
C ASN A 132 4.93 -30.38 -12.42
N ALA A 133 5.17 -29.41 -11.52
CA ALA A 133 5.73 -29.65 -10.20
C ALA A 133 4.86 -30.58 -9.35
N LYS A 134 3.53 -30.42 -9.39
CA LYS A 134 2.58 -31.29 -8.66
C LYS A 134 2.74 -32.78 -8.95
N ASN A 135 3.19 -33.11 -10.15
CA ASN A 135 3.38 -34.48 -10.65
C ASN A 135 4.83 -34.97 -10.55
N SER A 136 5.77 -34.11 -10.11
CA SER A 136 7.18 -34.47 -9.98
C SER A 136 7.45 -35.45 -8.85
N LYS A 137 8.49 -36.27 -9.01
CA LYS A 137 8.86 -37.31 -8.04
C LYS A 137 9.12 -36.75 -6.64
N ILE A 138 9.80 -35.61 -6.56
CA ILE A 138 10.09 -34.98 -5.25
C ILE A 138 8.82 -34.52 -4.55
N VAL A 139 7.87 -33.92 -5.28
CA VAL A 139 6.60 -33.46 -4.70
C VAL A 139 5.73 -34.62 -4.28
N LEU A 140 5.66 -35.69 -5.08
CA LEU A 140 4.92 -36.90 -4.71
C LEU A 140 5.52 -37.54 -3.45
N ALA A 141 6.85 -37.66 -3.37
CA ALA A 141 7.52 -38.17 -2.19
C ALA A 141 7.28 -37.26 -0.95
N GLN A 142 7.29 -35.93 -1.12
CA GLN A 142 7.02 -34.99 -0.02
C GLN A 142 5.59 -35.08 0.48
N LYS A 143 4.60 -35.32 -0.38
CA LYS A 143 3.21 -35.50 0.02
C LYS A 143 3.02 -36.70 0.94
N GLU A 144 3.81 -37.76 0.78
CA GLU A 144 3.74 -38.95 1.61
C GLU A 144 4.60 -38.83 2.88
N ALA A 145 5.71 -38.09 2.82
CA ALA A 145 6.65 -37.97 3.93
C ALA A 145 6.14 -37.09 5.09
N LYS A 146 6.53 -37.45 6.31
CA LYS A 146 6.36 -36.65 7.55
C LYS A 146 7.62 -35.81 7.87
N TYR A 147 8.58 -35.80 7.00
CA TYR A 147 9.84 -35.08 7.08
C TYR A 147 10.12 -34.38 5.75
N ASN A 148 10.95 -33.36 5.79
CA ASN A 148 11.42 -32.69 4.57
C ASN A 148 12.34 -33.66 3.82
N VAL A 149 11.96 -34.03 2.58
CA VAL A 149 12.68 -35.01 1.75
C VAL A 149 14.05 -34.50 1.26
N MET A 150 14.37 -33.22 1.44
CA MET A 150 15.68 -32.65 1.08
C MET A 150 16.69 -32.70 2.25
N ASN A 151 16.26 -32.40 3.46
CA ASN A 151 17.15 -32.26 4.63
C ASN A 151 16.87 -33.25 5.77
N GLY A 152 15.76 -34.00 5.73
CA GLY A 152 15.38 -34.99 6.73
C GLY A 152 14.74 -34.43 8.01
N ASN A 153 14.55 -33.13 8.12
CA ASN A 153 13.91 -32.51 9.27
C ASN A 153 12.46 -32.91 9.39
N LEU A 154 12.00 -33.21 10.62
CA LEU A 154 10.60 -33.51 10.88
C LEU A 154 9.75 -32.25 10.63
N LEU A 155 8.63 -32.43 9.94
CA LEU A 155 7.68 -31.39 9.68
C LEU A 155 6.64 -31.34 10.80
N THR A 156 6.20 -30.16 11.14
CA THR A 156 5.10 -29.96 12.08
C THR A 156 3.76 -29.86 11.34
N GLU A 157 2.70 -30.36 11.97
CA GLU A 157 1.35 -30.05 11.53
C GLU A 157 1.09 -28.56 11.82
N LYS A 158 0.36 -27.91 10.92
CA LYS A 158 0.07 -26.47 10.95
C LYS A 158 -0.47 -26.06 12.33
N THR A 159 0.37 -25.48 13.16
CA THR A 159 -0.14 -24.69 14.28
C THR A 159 -0.48 -23.34 13.69
N SER A 160 -1.74 -22.92 13.78
CA SER A 160 -2.21 -21.59 13.35
C SER A 160 -1.45 -20.52 14.14
N THR A 161 -0.27 -20.19 13.70
CA THR A 161 0.40 -18.97 14.13
C THR A 161 -0.10 -17.89 13.21
N THR A 162 -1.12 -17.19 13.68
CA THR A 162 -1.50 -15.87 13.18
C THR A 162 -0.23 -15.03 13.19
N THR A 163 0.43 -14.91 12.06
CA THR A 163 1.40 -13.84 11.86
C THR A 163 0.58 -12.57 11.77
N ALA A 164 0.24 -12.01 12.94
CA ALA A 164 -0.18 -10.64 13.03
C ALA A 164 0.86 -9.83 12.27
N ALA A 165 0.41 -9.05 11.29
CA ALA A 165 1.26 -8.09 10.60
C ALA A 165 1.89 -7.17 11.66
N VAL A 166 3.10 -7.47 12.06
CA VAL A 166 3.84 -6.67 13.03
C VAL A 166 4.29 -5.44 12.26
N HIS A 167 3.68 -4.30 12.53
CA HIS A 167 4.26 -3.02 12.17
C HIS A 167 5.70 -2.98 12.73
N PRO A 168 6.70 -2.63 11.91
CA PRO A 168 8.08 -2.52 12.40
C PRO A 168 8.17 -1.32 13.34
N THR A 169 8.12 -1.59 14.65
CA THR A 169 8.58 -0.63 15.64
C THR A 169 10.11 -0.77 15.77
N PRO A 170 10.87 0.35 15.81
CA PRO A 170 12.33 0.31 15.78
C PRO A 170 12.94 -0.06 17.13
N ASN A 171 12.66 -1.22 17.68
CA ASN A 171 13.36 -1.80 18.85
C ASN A 171 12.78 -3.19 19.20
N MET A 172 12.64 -4.09 18.25
CA MET A 172 12.38 -5.49 18.56
C MET A 172 13.66 -6.30 18.39
N THR A 173 14.18 -6.78 19.51
CA THR A 173 15.05 -7.95 19.55
C THR A 173 14.38 -9.08 18.79
N THR A 174 14.96 -9.47 17.66
CA THR A 174 14.54 -10.63 16.89
C THR A 174 14.63 -11.87 17.77
N ASN A 175 13.52 -12.29 18.33
CA ASN A 175 13.38 -13.65 18.82
C ASN A 175 13.44 -14.54 17.58
N ILE A 176 14.55 -15.21 17.37
CA ILE A 176 14.70 -16.29 16.40
C ILE A 176 13.81 -17.42 16.90
N THR A 177 12.54 -17.42 16.50
CA THR A 177 11.73 -18.62 16.55
C THR A 177 12.40 -19.64 15.62
N PRO A 178 12.67 -20.87 16.06
CA PRO A 178 13.20 -21.89 15.17
C PRO A 178 12.25 -21.98 13.97
N ASN A 179 12.82 -21.96 12.76
CA ASN A 179 12.07 -22.03 11.52
C ASN A 179 11.46 -23.44 11.41
N ILE A 180 10.26 -23.60 11.97
CA ILE A 180 9.54 -24.86 12.01
C ILE A 180 8.83 -24.96 10.68
N GLU A 181 9.43 -25.69 9.74
CA GLU A 181 8.85 -25.94 8.42
C GLU A 181 7.58 -26.78 8.54
N THR A 182 6.53 -26.32 7.89
CA THR A 182 5.32 -27.13 7.71
C THR A 182 5.41 -27.90 6.39
N LYS A 183 4.57 -28.92 6.23
CA LYS A 183 4.48 -29.66 4.98
C LYS A 183 4.08 -28.74 3.79
N ASP A 184 3.18 -27.80 4.05
CA ASP A 184 2.71 -26.85 3.05
C ASP A 184 3.84 -25.87 2.63
N ASP A 185 4.69 -25.46 3.55
CA ASP A 185 5.85 -24.61 3.24
C ASP A 185 6.84 -25.33 2.31
N VAL A 186 7.12 -26.61 2.59
CA VAL A 186 7.99 -27.40 1.72
C VAL A 186 7.35 -27.63 0.36
N LEU A 187 6.06 -27.97 0.30
CA LEU A 187 5.35 -28.14 -0.97
C LEU A 187 5.31 -26.82 -1.78
N ALA A 188 5.16 -25.69 -1.10
CA ALA A 188 5.22 -24.37 -1.75
C ALA A 188 6.63 -24.07 -2.29
N SER A 189 7.70 -24.37 -1.53
CA SER A 189 9.08 -24.18 -1.99
C SER A 189 9.42 -25.07 -3.18
N LEU A 190 8.77 -26.23 -3.34
CA LEU A 190 8.88 -27.11 -4.48
C LEU A 190 7.97 -26.71 -5.66
N GLY A 191 7.23 -25.61 -5.54
CA GLY A 191 6.30 -25.14 -6.57
C GLY A 191 5.03 -25.98 -6.72
N ALA A 192 4.67 -26.80 -5.73
CA ALA A 192 3.51 -27.69 -5.82
C ALA A 192 2.18 -27.02 -5.44
N THR A 193 2.20 -25.83 -4.91
CA THR A 193 1.01 -25.07 -4.52
C THR A 193 1.06 -23.67 -5.07
N SER A 194 -0.12 -23.12 -5.36
CA SER A 194 -0.30 -21.75 -5.90
C SER A 194 -1.07 -20.86 -4.93
N SER A 195 -1.03 -21.15 -3.62
CA SER A 195 -1.72 -20.30 -2.65
C SER A 195 -1.10 -18.89 -2.67
N PRO A 196 -1.87 -17.85 -2.97
CA PRO A 196 -1.35 -16.50 -2.96
C PRO A 196 -0.95 -16.11 -1.53
N THR A 197 0.19 -15.43 -1.38
CA THR A 197 0.64 -14.88 -0.11
C THR A 197 -0.10 -13.60 0.27
N SER A 198 -0.55 -12.86 -0.75
CA SER A 198 -1.36 -11.66 -0.58
C SER A 198 -2.26 -11.44 -1.79
N ILE A 199 -3.40 -10.81 -1.56
CA ILE A 199 -4.33 -10.40 -2.60
C ILE A 199 -4.57 -8.90 -2.42
N SER A 200 -4.30 -8.12 -3.48
CA SER A 200 -4.56 -6.68 -3.48
C SER A 200 -5.78 -6.37 -4.35
N ILE A 201 -6.75 -5.67 -3.77
CA ILE A 201 -7.97 -5.27 -4.47
C ILE A 201 -7.95 -3.75 -4.63
N TYR A 202 -8.15 -3.26 -5.85
CA TYR A 202 -8.15 -1.85 -6.21
C TYR A 202 -9.55 -1.42 -6.62
N PRO A 203 -10.38 -0.90 -5.69
CA PRO A 203 -11.73 -0.45 -6.00
C PRO A 203 -11.70 0.82 -6.86
N VAL A 204 -12.70 0.97 -7.73
CA VAL A 204 -12.81 2.12 -8.65
C VAL A 204 -13.22 3.42 -7.95
N ASN A 205 -13.83 3.34 -6.78
CA ASN A 205 -14.25 4.46 -5.95
C ASN A 205 -14.48 4.05 -4.50
N PHE A 206 -14.76 5.00 -3.62
CA PHE A 206 -14.99 4.75 -2.19
C PHE A 206 -16.24 3.90 -1.92
N GLU A 207 -17.30 4.05 -2.69
CA GLU A 207 -18.52 3.24 -2.55
C GLU A 207 -18.24 1.76 -2.85
N ALA A 208 -17.52 1.49 -3.94
CA ALA A 208 -17.09 0.13 -4.27
C ALA A 208 -16.18 -0.46 -3.19
N LYS A 209 -15.29 0.35 -2.60
CA LYS A 209 -14.45 -0.03 -1.47
C LYS A 209 -15.30 -0.43 -0.26
N ASP A 210 -16.26 0.42 0.13
CA ASP A 210 -17.12 0.14 1.29
C ASP A 210 -17.97 -1.11 1.07
N ASN A 211 -18.44 -1.37 -0.15
CA ASN A 211 -19.16 -2.60 -0.49
C ASN A 211 -18.27 -3.84 -0.34
N ILE A 212 -16.99 -3.76 -0.73
CA ILE A 212 -16.03 -4.85 -0.57
C ILE A 212 -15.74 -5.13 0.92
N THR A 213 -15.46 -4.08 1.70
CA THR A 213 -15.17 -4.23 3.13
C THR A 213 -16.37 -4.78 3.89
N ASN A 214 -17.57 -4.28 3.61
CA ASN A 214 -18.80 -4.81 4.21
C ASN A 214 -19.03 -6.29 3.85
N TYR A 215 -18.75 -6.67 2.61
CA TYR A 215 -18.85 -8.08 2.20
C TYR A 215 -17.87 -8.97 2.95
N LEU A 216 -16.61 -8.53 3.10
CA LEU A 216 -15.60 -9.29 3.85
C LEU A 216 -15.96 -9.41 5.34
N ASP A 217 -16.49 -8.34 5.94
CA ASP A 217 -16.94 -8.33 7.33
C ASP A 217 -18.12 -9.27 7.54
N ASP A 218 -19.10 -9.25 6.64
CA ASP A 218 -20.25 -10.16 6.70
C ASP A 218 -19.85 -11.62 6.47
N TRP A 219 -18.83 -11.87 5.68
CA TRP A 219 -18.25 -13.19 5.51
C TRP A 219 -17.56 -13.66 6.80
N ASN A 220 -16.72 -12.80 7.39
CA ASN A 220 -15.98 -13.08 8.61
C ASN A 220 -16.88 -13.37 9.81
N LYS A 221 -18.05 -12.72 9.91
CA LYS A 221 -19.04 -13.01 10.97
C LYS A 221 -19.52 -14.47 10.99
N LYS A 222 -19.39 -15.19 9.88
CA LYS A 222 -19.81 -16.59 9.72
C LYS A 222 -18.68 -17.58 10.03
N LEU A 223 -17.45 -17.09 10.18
CA LEU A 223 -16.26 -17.91 10.39
C LEU A 223 -15.80 -17.81 11.85
N LYS A 224 -15.06 -18.83 12.29
CA LYS A 224 -14.31 -18.74 13.55
C LYS A 224 -13.18 -17.75 13.41
N GLU A 225 -12.71 -17.17 14.52
CA GLU A 225 -11.66 -16.17 14.55
C GLU A 225 -10.37 -16.61 13.82
N GLU A 226 -10.02 -17.89 13.94
CA GLU A 226 -8.85 -18.52 13.28
C GLU A 226 -8.97 -18.66 11.76
N ASP A 227 -10.21 -18.65 11.23
CA ASP A 227 -10.50 -18.81 9.80
C ASP A 227 -10.88 -17.51 9.12
N GLN A 228 -10.89 -16.38 9.84
CA GLN A 228 -11.31 -15.09 9.32
C GLN A 228 -10.28 -14.53 8.32
N ILE A 229 -10.79 -13.86 7.30
CA ILE A 229 -9.96 -13.11 6.33
C ILE A 229 -9.43 -11.85 7.01
N VAL A 230 -8.12 -11.76 7.15
CA VAL A 230 -7.44 -10.54 7.63
C VAL A 230 -7.16 -9.64 6.44
N TYR A 231 -7.69 -8.43 6.46
CA TYR A 231 -7.46 -7.44 5.41
C TYR A 231 -7.07 -6.09 6.01
N THR A 232 -6.40 -5.27 5.21
CA THR A 232 -6.02 -3.89 5.56
C THR A 232 -6.65 -2.94 4.57
N ASP A 233 -7.48 -2.03 5.06
CA ASP A 233 -8.04 -0.94 4.27
C ASP A 233 -7.13 0.29 4.34
N MET A 234 -6.22 0.40 3.36
CA MET A 234 -5.28 1.52 3.27
C MET A 234 -5.97 2.86 3.05
N ALA A 235 -7.08 2.88 2.31
CA ALA A 235 -7.83 4.10 2.03
C ALA A 235 -8.47 4.66 3.31
N SER A 236 -9.12 3.82 4.11
CA SER A 236 -9.67 4.22 5.41
C SER A 236 -8.58 4.63 6.40
N MET A 237 -7.44 3.97 6.39
CA MET A 237 -6.29 4.34 7.23
C MET A 237 -5.79 5.76 6.88
N ILE A 238 -5.58 6.06 5.61
CA ILE A 238 -5.15 7.38 5.15
C ILE A 238 -6.22 8.44 5.46
N THR A 239 -7.50 8.12 5.22
CA THR A 239 -8.61 9.04 5.50
C THR A 239 -8.72 9.36 6.99
N SER A 240 -8.56 8.37 7.88
CA SER A 240 -8.60 8.59 9.32
C SER A 240 -7.42 9.42 9.82
N LEU A 241 -6.21 9.18 9.29
CA LEU A 241 -5.04 9.99 9.61
C LEU A 241 -5.22 11.45 9.17
N THR A 242 -5.72 11.66 7.94
CA THR A 242 -6.01 13.00 7.42
C THR A 242 -7.12 13.67 8.22
N GLY A 243 -8.19 12.95 8.57
CA GLY A 243 -9.27 13.44 9.41
C GLY A 243 -8.77 13.92 10.76
N ASN A 244 -7.96 13.15 11.46
CA ASN A 244 -7.39 13.53 12.75
C ASN A 244 -6.54 14.81 12.68
N ILE A 245 -5.78 14.99 11.58
CA ILE A 245 -5.00 16.22 11.35
C ILE A 245 -5.92 17.40 11.10
N MET A 246 -6.96 17.22 10.28
CA MET A 246 -7.94 18.27 9.97
C MET A 246 -8.74 18.68 11.22
N ASP A 247 -9.13 17.73 12.06
CA ASP A 247 -9.79 18.00 13.33
C ASP A 247 -8.88 18.81 14.27
N GLY A 248 -7.61 18.44 14.34
CA GLY A 248 -6.62 19.20 15.13
C GLY A 248 -6.48 20.65 14.64
N ILE A 249 -6.36 20.86 13.34
CA ILE A 249 -6.29 22.21 12.74
C ILE A 249 -7.59 22.97 13.02
N THR A 250 -8.73 22.34 12.87
CA THR A 250 -10.05 22.95 13.09
C THR A 250 -10.20 23.42 14.56
N ILE A 251 -9.80 22.60 15.53
CA ILE A 251 -9.82 22.99 16.95
C ILE A 251 -8.98 24.24 17.20
N VAL A 252 -7.76 24.29 16.62
CA VAL A 252 -6.89 25.46 16.76
C VAL A 252 -7.51 26.70 16.13
N LEU A 253 -8.08 26.57 14.92
CA LEU A 253 -8.74 27.70 14.24
C LEU A 253 -9.96 28.20 15.03
N VAL A 254 -10.78 27.29 15.56
CA VAL A 254 -11.94 27.65 16.41
C VAL A 254 -11.49 28.35 17.70
N ALA A 255 -10.39 27.88 18.31
CA ALA A 255 -9.84 28.56 19.50
C ALA A 255 -9.37 29.98 19.17
N PHE A 256 -8.64 30.20 18.07
CA PHE A 256 -8.24 31.54 17.62
C PHE A 256 -9.45 32.44 17.28
N ALA A 257 -10.46 31.89 16.61
CA ALA A 257 -11.70 32.62 16.33
C ALA A 257 -12.42 33.02 17.64
N GLY A 258 -12.45 32.11 18.61
CA GLY A 258 -13.02 32.39 19.94
C GLY A 258 -12.29 33.51 20.68
N ILE A 259 -10.96 33.49 20.71
CA ILE A 259 -10.15 34.56 21.32
C ILE A 259 -10.37 35.86 20.58
N SER A 260 -10.37 35.88 19.25
CA SER A 260 -10.67 37.08 18.45
C SER A 260 -12.03 37.69 18.78
N LEU A 261 -13.05 36.80 18.92
CA LEU A 261 -14.41 37.25 19.29
C LEU A 261 -14.43 37.92 20.66
N VAL A 262 -13.74 37.35 21.65
CA VAL A 262 -13.66 37.94 23.03
C VAL A 262 -12.95 39.28 22.98
N VAL A 263 -11.83 39.39 22.28
CA VAL A 263 -11.12 40.68 22.16
C VAL A 263 -11.98 41.72 21.46
N SER A 264 -12.67 41.34 20.38
CA SER A 264 -13.61 42.24 19.68
C SER A 264 -14.75 42.70 20.57
N MET A 265 -15.30 41.82 21.40
CA MET A 265 -16.36 42.16 22.33
C MET A 265 -15.89 43.18 23.39
N ILE A 266 -14.69 42.99 23.93
CA ILE A 266 -14.09 43.95 24.89
C ILE A 266 -13.86 45.30 24.21
N MET A 267 -13.32 45.31 23.00
CA MET A 267 -13.06 46.55 22.26
C MET A 267 -14.34 47.33 21.96
N ILE A 268 -15.38 46.64 21.48
CA ILE A 268 -16.71 47.25 21.27
C ILE A 268 -17.26 47.81 22.58
N GLY A 269 -17.13 47.10 23.69
CA GLY A 269 -17.55 47.55 25.01
C GLY A 269 -16.86 48.85 25.43
N ILE A 270 -15.54 48.95 25.21
CA ILE A 270 -14.74 50.16 25.47
C ILE A 270 -15.20 51.34 24.62
N ILE A 271 -15.39 51.10 23.31
CA ILE A 271 -15.85 52.15 22.38
C ILE A 271 -17.22 52.70 22.79
N ILE A 272 -18.18 51.82 23.11
CA ILE A 272 -19.51 52.22 23.57
C ILE A 272 -19.42 53.00 24.90
N TYR A 273 -18.58 52.53 25.83
CA TYR A 273 -18.36 53.20 27.09
C TYR A 273 -17.82 54.64 26.91
N ILE A 274 -16.81 54.84 26.06
CA ILE A 274 -16.25 56.14 25.76
C ILE A 274 -17.28 57.02 25.06
N SER A 275 -18.02 56.49 24.07
CA SER A 275 -19.08 57.24 23.36
C SER A 275 -20.15 57.77 24.31
N VAL A 276 -20.56 56.96 25.31
CA VAL A 276 -21.53 57.37 26.33
C VAL A 276 -20.96 58.49 27.24
N LEU A 277 -19.67 58.38 27.61
CA LEU A 277 -19.01 59.41 28.41
C LEU A 277 -18.91 60.77 27.69
N GLU A 278 -18.56 60.78 26.43
CA GLU A 278 -18.48 61.99 25.62
C GLU A 278 -19.81 62.70 25.48
N ARG A 279 -20.93 61.97 25.44
CA ARG A 279 -22.30 62.50 25.31
C ARG A 279 -22.99 62.69 26.62
N THR A 280 -22.27 62.70 27.78
CA THR A 280 -22.87 62.86 29.15
C THR A 280 -23.63 64.17 29.30
N LYS A 281 -23.16 65.27 28.67
CA LYS A 281 -23.85 66.60 28.69
C LYS A 281 -25.21 66.53 27.96
N GLU A 282 -25.25 65.86 26.80
CA GLU A 282 -26.49 65.71 26.02
C GLU A 282 -27.51 64.87 26.77
N ILE A 283 -27.04 63.77 27.42
CA ILE A 283 -27.87 62.95 28.29
C ILE A 283 -28.42 63.76 29.45
N GLY A 284 -27.61 64.64 30.07
CA GLY A 284 -28.04 65.57 31.15
C GLY A 284 -29.12 66.54 30.70
N VAL A 285 -29.00 67.12 29.51
CA VAL A 285 -29.99 68.01 28.91
C VAL A 285 -31.31 67.26 28.64
N LEU A 286 -31.25 66.08 28.06
CA LEU A 286 -32.46 65.28 27.82
C LEU A 286 -33.19 64.92 29.13
N ARG A 287 -32.46 64.60 30.19
CA ARG A 287 -33.04 64.33 31.52
C ARG A 287 -33.63 65.58 32.14
N ALA A 288 -33.04 66.76 32.00
CA ALA A 288 -33.57 68.00 32.47
C ALA A 288 -34.89 68.39 31.75
N LEU A 289 -35.04 67.99 30.50
CA LEU A 289 -36.25 68.15 29.69
C LEU A 289 -37.30 67.07 29.96
N GLY A 290 -37.08 66.15 30.94
CA GLY A 290 -38.04 65.15 31.39
C GLY A 290 -37.97 63.77 30.71
N ALA A 291 -36.94 63.49 29.93
CA ALA A 291 -36.78 62.19 29.34
C ALA A 291 -36.59 61.11 30.41
N ARG A 292 -37.30 59.96 30.26
CA ARG A 292 -37.17 58.82 31.15
C ARG A 292 -35.90 58.07 30.93
N LYS A 293 -35.32 57.46 31.92
CA LYS A 293 -34.11 56.62 31.81
C LYS A 293 -34.25 55.54 30.72
N LYS A 294 -35.45 54.95 30.59
CA LYS A 294 -35.74 53.91 29.56
C LYS A 294 -35.63 54.45 28.12
N ASP A 295 -36.02 55.73 27.93
CA ASP A 295 -36.00 56.31 26.57
C ASP A 295 -34.56 56.59 26.11
N ILE A 296 -33.74 57.11 27.03
CA ILE A 296 -32.30 57.29 26.82
C ILE A 296 -31.63 55.94 26.54
N THR A 297 -31.91 54.90 27.34
CA THR A 297 -31.33 53.54 27.08
C THR A 297 -31.78 52.97 25.75
N ARG A 298 -33.01 53.24 25.28
CA ARG A 298 -33.46 52.78 23.95
C ARG A 298 -32.69 53.40 22.79
N VAL A 299 -32.36 54.69 22.89
CA VAL A 299 -31.58 55.38 21.85
C VAL A 299 -30.18 54.75 21.71
N PHE A 300 -29.48 54.56 22.82
CA PHE A 300 -28.15 53.93 22.80
C PHE A 300 -28.18 52.45 22.40
N ASN A 301 -29.21 51.70 22.80
CA ASN A 301 -29.38 50.32 22.35
C ASN A 301 -29.69 50.24 20.86
N ALA A 302 -30.45 51.19 20.30
CA ALA A 302 -30.71 51.22 18.86
C ALA A 302 -29.43 51.50 18.05
N GLU A 303 -28.58 52.43 18.52
CA GLU A 303 -27.27 52.72 17.91
C GLU A 303 -26.36 51.46 17.91
N THR A 304 -26.26 50.80 19.06
CA THR A 304 -25.50 49.56 19.21
C THR A 304 -26.04 48.44 18.33
N PHE A 305 -27.36 48.30 18.21
CA PHE A 305 -28.02 47.31 17.38
C PHE A 305 -27.70 47.52 15.89
N ILE A 306 -27.78 48.77 15.43
CA ILE A 306 -27.47 49.12 14.02
C ILE A 306 -26.01 48.78 13.70
N ILE A 307 -25.06 49.15 14.58
CA ILE A 307 -23.63 48.84 14.39
C ILE A 307 -23.43 47.34 14.36
N GLY A 308 -24.01 46.58 15.27
CA GLY A 308 -23.91 45.14 15.34
C GLY A 308 -24.50 44.46 14.11
N PHE A 309 -25.68 44.90 13.65
CA PHE A 309 -26.34 44.35 12.47
C PHE A 309 -25.54 44.62 11.18
N CYS A 310 -25.06 45.84 10.99
CA CYS A 310 -24.25 46.20 9.82
C CYS A 310 -22.91 45.45 9.82
N SER A 311 -22.23 45.39 10.95
CA SER A 311 -20.94 44.68 11.06
C SER A 311 -21.10 43.18 10.86
N GLY A 312 -22.13 42.56 11.42
CA GLY A 312 -22.42 41.14 11.23
C GLY A 312 -22.84 40.82 9.81
N GLY A 313 -23.68 41.66 9.19
CA GLY A 313 -24.06 41.53 7.79
C GLY A 313 -22.91 41.65 6.83
N LEU A 314 -21.98 42.59 7.04
CA LEU A 314 -20.75 42.70 6.26
C LEU A 314 -19.83 41.50 6.47
N GLY A 315 -19.70 40.99 7.69
CA GLY A 315 -18.91 39.79 7.96
C GLY A 315 -19.41 38.57 7.20
N ILE A 316 -20.72 38.33 7.17
CA ILE A 316 -21.33 37.22 6.42
C ILE A 316 -21.19 37.43 4.89
N ALA A 317 -21.27 38.68 4.41
CA ALA A 317 -21.16 38.96 2.98
C ALA A 317 -19.74 38.78 2.41
N ILE A 318 -18.70 38.88 3.26
CA ILE A 318 -17.29 38.75 2.88
C ILE A 318 -16.83 37.30 2.98
N THR A 319 -17.46 36.49 3.84
CA THR A 319 -17.17 35.06 3.99
C THR A 319 -17.85 34.22 2.92
#